data_ff0c831f054939dde29a6779b62d2883
#
_entry.id   ff0c831f054939dde29a6779b62d2883
#
_cell.length_a   1.000
_cell.length_b   1.000
_cell.length_c   1.000
_cell.angle_alpha   90.00
_cell.angle_beta   90.00
_cell.angle_gamma   90.00
#
_symmetry.space_group_name_H-M   'P 1'
#
loop_
_entity.id
_entity.type
_entity.pdbx_description
1 polymer ?
#
loop_
_entity_poly.entity_id
_entity_poly.type
_entity_poly.pdbx_seq_one_letter_code
_entity_poly.pdbx_strand_id
1 'polypeptide(L)'
;KMEKIVEVVSYEENIIQLKLTNVPKHPMLIAKIFTILSECNVNIDMISQVMIEDAMQIEITLDEKYQKNLNEAILCLKKEFEQLEIATNRKYFKIAVGGKLIETTPGAAARVFTVLGENNIHFYQVTTSKRTISFIIDMAITKINEEFGLNK
;
A
#
# COMPACT_ATOMS: atom_id res chain seq x y z
N LYS A 1 14.10 13.13 -28.30
CA LYS A 1 13.87 11.91 -27.57
C LYS A 1 13.82 12.19 -26.08
N MET A 2 12.69 11.95 -25.48
CA MET A 2 12.55 12.23 -24.06
C MET A 2 13.14 11.11 -23.22
N GLU A 3 13.94 11.52 -22.25
CA GLU A 3 14.48 10.62 -21.28
C GLU A 3 13.38 10.18 -20.32
N LYS A 4 13.33 8.91 -19.98
CA LYS A 4 12.37 8.43 -19.01
C LYS A 4 12.76 8.92 -17.62
N ILE A 5 11.87 9.64 -16.99
CA ILE A 5 12.09 10.13 -15.63
C ILE A 5 11.96 8.98 -14.64
N VAL A 6 11.00 8.11 -14.87
CA VAL A 6 10.73 6.96 -14.01
C VAL A 6 10.31 5.77 -14.85
N GLU A 7 10.41 4.60 -14.26
CA GLU A 7 9.95 3.36 -14.87
C GLU A 7 9.34 2.46 -13.81
N VAL A 8 8.51 1.52 -14.24
CA VAL A 8 7.97 0.54 -13.32
C VAL A 8 9.08 -0.43 -12.93
N VAL A 9 9.36 -0.52 -11.65
CA VAL A 9 10.38 -1.42 -11.13
C VAL A 9 9.79 -2.71 -10.58
N SER A 10 8.50 -2.73 -10.22
CA SER A 10 7.82 -3.95 -9.83
C SER A 10 6.32 -3.82 -10.01
N TYR A 11 5.69 -4.97 -10.18
CA TYR A 11 4.25 -5.08 -10.28
C TYR A 11 3.82 -6.38 -9.62
N GLU A 12 2.86 -6.29 -8.72
CA GLU A 12 2.38 -7.45 -7.98
C GLU A 12 0.86 -7.49 -8.04
N GLU A 13 0.32 -8.69 -8.24
CA GLU A 13 -1.12 -8.93 -8.24
C GLU A 13 -1.53 -9.57 -6.93
N ASN A 14 -2.83 -9.67 -6.73
CA ASN A 14 -3.40 -10.39 -5.59
C ASN A 14 -2.99 -9.78 -4.25
N ILE A 15 -3.11 -8.47 -4.17
CA ILE A 15 -2.81 -7.72 -2.95
C ILE A 15 -4.08 -7.55 -2.14
N ILE A 16 -3.97 -7.81 -0.83
CA ILE A 16 -5.02 -7.51 0.13
C ILE A 16 -4.62 -6.24 0.88
N GLN A 17 -5.56 -5.34 1.05
CA GLN A 17 -5.39 -4.20 1.93
C GLN A 17 -6.20 -4.43 3.20
N LEU A 18 -5.55 -4.35 4.34
CA LEU A 18 -6.18 -4.38 5.65
C LEU A 18 -6.26 -2.95 6.15
N LYS A 19 -7.45 -2.47 6.41
CA LYS A 19 -7.67 -1.12 6.93
C LYS A 19 -8.14 -1.22 8.37
N LEU A 20 -7.38 -0.63 9.26
CA LEU A 20 -7.70 -0.56 10.69
C LEU A 20 -8.08 0.88 11.03
N THR A 21 -9.30 1.08 11.50
CA THR A 21 -9.81 2.40 11.86
C THR A 21 -10.06 2.42 13.37
N ASN A 22 -10.00 3.60 13.94
CA ASN A 22 -10.16 3.80 15.37
C ASN A 22 -9.07 3.07 16.17
N VAL A 23 -7.86 3.17 15.67
CA VAL A 23 -6.69 2.54 16.29
C VAL A 23 -6.30 3.32 17.53
N PRO A 24 -6.02 2.63 18.66
CA PRO A 24 -5.54 3.31 19.87
C PRO A 24 -4.23 4.05 19.59
N LYS A 25 -4.10 5.25 20.08
CA LYS A 25 -2.91 6.09 19.82
C LYS A 25 -1.70 5.71 20.65
N HIS A 26 -1.86 4.87 21.62
CA HIS A 26 -0.76 4.50 22.52
C HIS A 26 0.24 3.59 21.78
N PRO A 27 1.54 3.93 21.77
CA PRO A 27 2.54 3.15 21.04
C PRO A 27 2.58 1.66 21.38
N MET A 28 2.40 1.31 22.65
CA MET A 28 2.41 -0.11 23.03
C MET A 28 1.20 -0.87 22.51
N LEU A 29 0.05 -0.20 22.36
CA LEU A 29 -1.13 -0.84 21.81
C LEU A 29 -0.98 -1.03 20.31
N ILE A 30 -0.34 -0.09 19.65
CA ILE A 30 0.00 -0.21 18.23
C ILE A 30 0.97 -1.38 18.05
N ALA A 31 1.99 -1.47 18.91
CA ALA A 31 2.94 -2.59 18.86
C ALA A 31 2.23 -3.92 19.06
N LYS A 32 1.21 -3.96 19.92
CA LYS A 32 0.44 -5.17 20.15
C LYS A 32 -0.32 -5.62 18.88
N ILE A 33 -0.86 -4.67 18.13
CA ILE A 33 -1.53 -4.98 16.87
C ILE A 33 -0.56 -5.69 15.92
N PHE A 34 0.64 -5.13 15.74
CA PHE A 34 1.63 -5.72 14.85
C PHE A 34 2.17 -7.03 15.39
N THR A 35 2.27 -7.19 16.69
CA THR A 35 2.67 -8.45 17.31
C THR A 35 1.65 -9.54 17.01
N ILE A 36 0.36 -9.24 17.10
CA ILE A 36 -0.68 -10.21 16.76
C ILE A 36 -0.56 -10.64 15.30
N LEU A 37 -0.36 -9.70 14.39
CA LEU A 37 -0.18 -10.02 12.98
C LEU A 37 1.05 -10.92 12.78
N SER A 38 2.14 -10.60 13.46
CA SER A 38 3.37 -11.38 13.37
C SER A 38 3.19 -12.80 13.93
N GLU A 39 2.54 -12.93 15.07
CA GLU A 39 2.32 -14.23 15.70
C GLU A 39 1.41 -15.14 14.85
N CYS A 40 0.57 -14.55 14.03
CA CYS A 40 -0.25 -15.30 13.07
C CYS A 40 0.48 -15.50 11.73
N ASN A 41 1.75 -15.13 11.67
CA ASN A 41 2.59 -15.28 10.47
C ASN A 41 2.07 -14.50 9.26
N VAL A 42 1.49 -13.34 9.50
CA VAL A 42 1.10 -12.42 8.44
C VAL A 42 2.34 -11.60 8.06
N ASN A 43 2.82 -11.80 6.85
CA ASN A 43 3.94 -11.02 6.34
C ASN A 43 3.41 -9.73 5.72
N ILE A 44 3.85 -8.60 6.26
CA ILE A 44 3.36 -7.28 5.88
C ILE A 44 4.29 -6.68 4.83
N ASP A 45 3.71 -6.06 3.81
CA ASP A 45 4.46 -5.37 2.77
C ASP A 45 4.50 -3.86 3.02
N MET A 46 3.37 -3.17 2.83
CA MET A 46 3.31 -1.71 3.02
C MET A 46 2.53 -1.38 4.27
N ILE A 47 2.94 -0.29 4.91
CA ILE A 47 2.23 0.27 6.06
C ILE A 47 2.06 1.76 5.82
N SER A 48 0.85 2.26 6.01
CA SER A 48 0.56 3.69 5.98
C SER A 48 -0.28 4.06 7.18
N GLN A 49 -0.09 5.25 7.69
CA GLN A 49 -0.82 5.75 8.85
C GLN A 49 -1.31 7.15 8.58
N VAL A 50 -2.54 7.44 9.01
CA VAL A 50 -3.08 8.78 8.91
C VAL A 50 -3.91 9.07 10.15
N MET A 51 -3.88 10.33 10.59
CA MET A 51 -4.74 10.82 11.64
C MET A 51 -5.91 11.54 11.00
N ILE A 52 -7.12 11.11 11.33
CA ILE A 52 -8.34 11.75 10.86
C ILE A 52 -9.05 12.26 12.11
N GLU A 53 -9.03 13.57 12.31
CA GLU A 53 -9.47 14.20 13.54
C GLU A 53 -8.70 13.59 14.72
N ASP A 54 -9.37 12.95 15.66
CA ASP A 54 -8.73 12.33 16.82
C ASP A 54 -8.55 10.82 16.66
N ALA A 55 -8.87 10.28 15.48
CA ALA A 55 -8.78 8.85 15.24
C ALA A 55 -7.58 8.50 14.38
N MET A 56 -6.93 7.40 14.68
CA MET A 56 -5.82 6.91 13.89
C MET A 56 -6.30 5.78 12.98
N GLN A 57 -5.87 5.85 11.72
CA GLN A 57 -6.14 4.81 10.76
C GLN A 57 -4.82 4.25 10.26
N ILE A 58 -4.74 2.93 10.19
CA ILE A 58 -3.57 2.24 9.67
C ILE A 58 -4.02 1.38 8.50
N GLU A 59 -3.30 1.47 7.39
CA GLU A 59 -3.53 0.66 6.21
C GLU A 59 -2.32 -0.22 5.97
N ILE A 60 -2.55 -1.50 5.81
CA ILE A 60 -1.51 -2.51 5.67
C ILE A 60 -1.79 -3.31 4.42
N THR A 61 -0.76 -3.59 3.62
CA THR A 61 -0.91 -4.47 2.47
C THR A 61 -0.16 -5.77 2.69
N LEU A 62 -0.70 -6.83 2.13
CA LEU A 62 -0.11 -8.16 2.20
C LEU A 62 -0.50 -8.96 0.96
N ASP A 63 0.27 -10.01 0.71
CA ASP A 63 -0.04 -10.93 -0.39
C ASP A 63 -1.24 -11.80 -0.03
N GLU A 64 -2.07 -12.09 -1.00
CA GLU A 64 -3.27 -12.92 -0.82
C GLU A 64 -2.95 -14.32 -0.28
N LYS A 65 -1.74 -14.82 -0.48
CA LYS A 65 -1.36 -16.12 0.06
C LYS A 65 -1.45 -16.18 1.59
N TYR A 66 -1.46 -15.02 2.25
CA TYR A 66 -1.59 -14.94 3.70
C TYR A 66 -3.02 -14.79 4.18
N GLN A 67 -4.02 -15.05 3.32
CA GLN A 67 -5.44 -14.85 3.68
C GLN A 67 -5.85 -15.63 4.94
N LYS A 68 -5.45 -16.89 5.05
CA LYS A 68 -5.79 -17.70 6.22
C LYS A 68 -5.17 -17.14 7.49
N ASN A 69 -3.92 -16.76 7.39
CA ASN A 69 -3.19 -16.15 8.50
C ASN A 69 -3.86 -14.86 8.95
N LEU A 70 -4.26 -14.05 7.98
CA LEU A 70 -4.96 -12.79 8.25
C LEU A 70 -6.30 -13.04 8.96
N ASN A 71 -7.05 -14.05 8.53
CA ASN A 71 -8.34 -14.37 9.16
C ASN A 71 -8.16 -14.67 10.66
N GLU A 72 -7.13 -15.42 11.00
CA GLU A 72 -6.82 -15.72 12.40
C GLU A 72 -6.43 -14.47 13.16
N ALA A 73 -5.59 -13.62 12.54
CA ALA A 73 -5.16 -12.38 13.16
C ALA A 73 -6.34 -11.44 13.41
N ILE A 74 -7.29 -11.36 12.48
CA ILE A 74 -8.48 -10.53 12.63
C ILE A 74 -9.31 -10.98 13.83
N LEU A 75 -9.47 -12.29 14.03
CA LEU A 75 -10.19 -12.80 15.19
C LEU A 75 -9.51 -12.36 16.49
N CYS A 76 -8.18 -12.45 16.54
CA CYS A 76 -7.43 -12.03 17.71
C CYS A 76 -7.52 -10.52 17.93
N LEU A 77 -7.44 -9.74 16.85
CA LEU A 77 -7.55 -8.29 16.94
C LEU A 77 -8.91 -7.84 17.46
N LYS A 78 -9.98 -8.46 16.99
CA LYS A 78 -11.33 -8.15 17.47
C LYS A 78 -11.52 -8.48 18.94
N LYS A 79 -10.86 -9.53 19.40
CA LYS A 79 -10.94 -9.96 20.80
C LYS A 79 -10.20 -8.98 21.72
N GLU A 80 -9.04 -8.50 21.28
CA GLU A 80 -8.20 -7.62 22.09
C GLU A 80 -8.64 -6.16 22.04
N PHE A 81 -9.22 -5.73 20.94
CA PHE A 81 -9.55 -4.33 20.71
C PHE A 81 -10.99 -4.18 20.27
N GLU A 82 -11.89 -3.99 21.24
CA GLU A 82 -13.33 -3.91 20.96
C GLU A 82 -13.70 -2.74 20.04
N GLN A 83 -12.98 -1.62 20.17
CA GLN A 83 -13.30 -0.41 19.41
C GLN A 83 -12.66 -0.39 18.03
N LEU A 84 -11.78 -1.34 17.73
CA LEU A 84 -11.08 -1.38 16.47
C LEU A 84 -12.03 -1.79 15.35
N GLU A 85 -12.06 -0.98 14.29
CA GLU A 85 -12.84 -1.31 13.10
C GLU A 85 -11.89 -1.87 12.05
N ILE A 86 -12.27 -3.01 11.48
CA ILE A 86 -11.42 -3.76 10.56
C ILE A 86 -12.15 -3.95 9.25
N ALA A 87 -11.52 -3.54 8.15
CA ALA A 87 -12.03 -3.78 6.81
C ALA A 87 -10.92 -4.38 5.96
N THR A 88 -11.28 -5.24 5.02
CA THR A 88 -10.33 -5.80 4.08
C THR A 88 -10.83 -5.56 2.66
N ASN A 89 -9.91 -5.21 1.79
CA ASN A 89 -10.17 -5.05 0.37
C ASN A 89 -9.24 -5.96 -0.39
N ARG A 90 -9.78 -6.67 -1.37
CA ARG A 90 -9.03 -7.65 -2.14
C ARG A 90 -8.99 -7.26 -3.61
N LYS A 91 -8.21 -8.01 -4.38
CA LYS A 91 -8.07 -7.81 -5.82
C LYS A 91 -7.40 -6.49 -6.17
N TYR A 92 -6.51 -6.07 -5.32
CA TYR A 92 -5.68 -4.92 -5.61
C TYR A 92 -4.38 -5.35 -6.26
N PHE A 93 -3.75 -4.37 -6.88
CA PHE A 93 -2.44 -4.52 -7.51
C PHE A 93 -1.50 -3.52 -6.84
N LYS A 94 -0.24 -3.89 -6.77
CA LYS A 94 0.78 -2.96 -6.30
C LYS A 94 1.71 -2.65 -7.47
N ILE A 95 1.94 -1.39 -7.71
CA ILE A 95 2.90 -0.94 -8.69
C ILE A 95 3.94 -0.06 -8.00
N ALA A 96 5.20 -0.33 -8.24
CA ALA A 96 6.29 0.52 -7.73
C ALA A 96 6.99 1.16 -8.91
N VAL A 97 7.09 2.47 -8.86
CA VAL A 97 7.74 3.29 -9.89
C VAL A 97 9.01 3.81 -9.29
N GLY A 98 10.11 3.71 -10.02
CA GLY A 98 11.41 4.09 -9.46
C GLY A 98 12.34 4.68 -10.48
N GLY A 99 13.48 5.14 -9.99
CA GLY A 99 14.55 5.70 -10.79
C GLY A 99 15.35 6.73 -10.03
N LYS A 100 16.57 6.99 -10.53
CA LYS A 100 17.45 7.98 -9.91
C LYS A 100 16.83 9.38 -9.90
N LEU A 101 16.03 9.68 -10.91
CA LEU A 101 15.45 11.01 -11.05
C LEU A 101 14.37 11.31 -10.01
N ILE A 102 13.76 10.28 -9.41
CA ILE A 102 12.85 10.50 -8.29
C ILE A 102 13.60 11.15 -7.13
N GLU A 103 14.80 10.67 -6.87
CA GLU A 103 15.63 11.19 -5.77
C GLU A 103 16.14 12.60 -6.04
N THR A 104 16.51 12.90 -7.27
CA THR A 104 17.28 14.10 -7.59
C THR A 104 16.52 15.18 -8.35
N THR A 105 15.36 14.86 -8.92
CA THR A 105 14.65 15.80 -9.79
C THR A 105 13.33 16.23 -9.17
N PRO A 106 13.21 17.53 -8.82
CA PRO A 106 11.96 18.08 -8.32
C PRO A 106 10.87 17.88 -9.33
N GLY A 107 9.91 17.42 -9.40
CA GLY A 107 8.90 17.21 -10.42
C GLY A 107 8.78 15.77 -10.90
N ALA A 108 9.72 14.90 -10.53
CA ALA A 108 9.61 13.48 -10.91
C ALA A 108 8.36 12.86 -10.29
N ALA A 109 8.11 13.12 -9.00
CA ALA A 109 6.91 12.63 -8.35
C ALA A 109 5.66 13.22 -8.99
N ALA A 110 5.67 14.52 -9.31
CA ALA A 110 4.55 15.17 -9.98
C ALA A 110 4.25 14.51 -11.31
N ARG A 111 5.28 14.12 -12.06
CA ARG A 111 5.12 13.43 -13.33
C ARG A 111 4.40 12.09 -13.14
N VAL A 112 4.77 11.33 -12.10
CA VAL A 112 4.13 10.06 -11.80
C VAL A 112 2.64 10.26 -11.50
N PHE A 113 2.32 11.21 -10.63
CA PHE A 113 0.93 11.48 -10.29
C PHE A 113 0.13 12.00 -11.49
N THR A 114 0.78 12.79 -12.35
CA THR A 114 0.14 13.28 -13.58
C THR A 114 -0.24 12.13 -14.50
N VAL A 115 0.65 11.16 -14.68
CA VAL A 115 0.36 9.99 -15.52
C VAL A 115 -0.82 9.20 -14.97
N LEU A 116 -0.86 9.00 -13.64
CA LEU A 116 -1.99 8.33 -13.03
C LEU A 116 -3.30 9.10 -13.27
N GLY A 117 -3.26 10.41 -13.08
CA GLY A 117 -4.43 11.26 -13.29
C GLY A 117 -4.91 11.29 -14.73
N GLU A 118 -3.98 11.43 -15.68
CA GLU A 118 -4.33 11.46 -17.10
C GLU A 118 -4.95 10.16 -17.59
N ASN A 119 -4.58 9.05 -16.96
CA ASN A 119 -5.11 7.74 -17.32
C ASN A 119 -6.28 7.30 -16.41
N ASN A 120 -6.75 8.21 -15.57
CA ASN A 120 -7.85 7.96 -14.64
C ASN A 120 -7.62 6.72 -13.76
N ILE A 121 -6.37 6.58 -13.30
CA ILE A 121 -5.99 5.49 -12.42
C ILE A 121 -6.12 5.94 -10.98
N HIS A 122 -7.05 5.34 -10.26
CA HIS A 122 -7.26 5.64 -8.85
C HIS A 122 -6.30 4.82 -8.00
N PHE A 123 -5.81 5.41 -6.95
CA PHE A 123 -4.95 4.70 -6.02
C PHE A 123 -5.51 4.82 -4.61
N TYR A 124 -5.29 3.79 -3.81
CA TYR A 124 -5.90 3.61 -2.50
C TYR A 124 -4.88 3.66 -1.38
N GLN A 125 -3.62 3.60 -1.73
CA GLN A 125 -2.54 3.74 -0.77
C GLN A 125 -1.28 4.11 -1.53
N VAL A 126 -0.46 4.98 -0.94
CA VAL A 126 0.80 5.43 -1.53
C VAL A 126 1.86 5.36 -0.44
N THR A 127 3.02 4.83 -0.77
CA THR A 127 4.18 4.94 0.08
C THR A 127 5.39 5.31 -0.77
N THR A 128 6.35 5.98 -0.15
CA THR A 128 7.54 6.43 -0.87
C THR A 128 8.80 5.99 -0.15
N SER A 129 9.83 5.77 -0.93
CA SER A 129 11.18 5.66 -0.42
C SER A 129 12.01 6.69 -1.17
N LYS A 130 13.32 6.64 -1.00
CA LYS A 130 14.21 7.62 -1.64
C LYS A 130 14.13 7.57 -3.17
N ARG A 131 13.98 6.39 -3.74
CA ARG A 131 14.02 6.17 -5.18
C ARG A 131 12.77 5.53 -5.77
N THR A 132 11.77 5.26 -4.95
CA THR A 132 10.55 4.60 -5.43
C THR A 132 9.31 5.23 -4.83
N ILE A 133 8.24 5.16 -5.61
CA ILE A 133 6.89 5.46 -5.13
C ILE A 133 6.05 4.24 -5.43
N SER A 134 5.40 3.70 -4.41
CA SER A 134 4.56 2.51 -4.53
C SER A 134 3.10 2.86 -4.37
N PHE A 135 2.26 2.31 -5.23
CA PHE A 135 0.83 2.59 -5.25
C PHE A 135 0.04 1.28 -5.17
N ILE A 136 -1.06 1.33 -4.44
CA ILE A 136 -2.07 0.28 -4.47
C ILE A 136 -3.18 0.76 -5.38
N ILE A 137 -3.47 0.01 -6.42
CA ILE A 137 -4.45 0.36 -7.45
C ILE A 137 -5.39 -0.82 -7.70
N ASP A 138 -6.51 -0.55 -8.36
CA ASP A 138 -7.48 -1.60 -8.70
C ASP A 138 -7.57 -1.86 -10.20
N MET A 139 -6.65 -1.31 -10.97
CA MET A 139 -6.65 -1.42 -12.43
C MET A 139 -5.54 -2.35 -12.91
N ALA A 140 -5.86 -3.17 -13.90
CA ALA A 140 -4.87 -4.04 -14.53
C ALA A 140 -3.75 -3.24 -15.19
N ILE A 141 -2.56 -3.82 -15.18
CA ILE A 141 -1.32 -3.18 -15.62
C ILE A 141 -1.30 -2.78 -17.10
N THR A 142 -2.20 -3.33 -17.91
CA THR A 142 -2.14 -3.14 -19.37
C THR A 142 -2.09 -1.68 -19.81
N LYS A 143 -2.83 -0.80 -19.14
CA LYS A 143 -2.80 0.63 -19.47
C LYS A 143 -1.56 1.33 -18.93
N ILE A 144 -0.95 0.76 -17.92
CA ILE A 144 0.20 1.35 -17.24
C ILE A 144 1.49 1.00 -17.95
N ASN A 145 1.54 -0.17 -18.56
CA ASN A 145 2.73 -0.66 -19.27
C ASN A 145 3.29 0.33 -20.28
N GLU A 146 2.42 0.89 -21.10
CA GLU A 146 2.86 1.82 -22.13
C GLU A 146 3.49 3.08 -21.57
N GLU A 147 2.90 3.60 -20.48
CA GLU A 147 3.34 4.86 -19.89
C GLU A 147 4.62 4.72 -19.05
N PHE A 148 4.78 3.59 -18.38
CA PHE A 148 5.92 3.36 -17.49
C PHE A 148 6.95 2.38 -18.01
N GLY A 149 6.72 1.80 -19.18
CA GLY A 149 7.71 0.95 -19.82
C GLY A 149 7.78 -0.49 -19.34
N LEU A 150 6.72 -0.98 -18.72
CA LEU A 150 6.66 -2.39 -18.26
C LEU A 150 6.19 -3.31 -19.40
N ASN A 151 6.77 -3.18 -20.53
CA ASN A 151 6.38 -3.97 -21.71
C ASN A 151 7.17 -5.26 -21.75
N LYS A 152 6.49 -6.34 -21.54
CA LYS A 152 7.15 -7.65 -21.72
C LYS A 152 6.18 -8.68 -22.26
#